data_d86071ff9a91e5e687b02283a9f70544
#
_entry.id   d86071ff9a91e5e687b02283a9f70544
#
_cell.length_a   1.000
_cell.length_b   1.000
_cell.length_c   1.000
_cell.angle_alpha   90.00
_cell.angle_beta   90.00
_cell.angle_gamma   90.00
#
_symmetry.space_group_name_H-M   'P 1'
#
loop_
_entity.id
_entity.type
_entity.pdbx_description
1 polymer ?
#
loop_
_entity_poly.entity_id
_entity_poly.type
_entity_poly.pdbx_seq_one_letter_code
_entity_poly.pdbx_strand_id
1 'polypeptide(L)'
;HFNLAMANNYGRPAEGMAEKNFGRILHEELSAYRDEMVISTKAGYDMWPGPYGNWGSRKYLMASLDQSLKRMNLDYVDIFYHHRPDPETPLEETMGALSDIVRQGKALYVGISNYQAEEAKKAIEILRNNGTPCLIHQPRYNMFERWVENGLLDVLQEEGVGCIAYSPLAQGSLTDKYLNGIPAGSRASREGTTVAGRYLSEEHLEQIRKLNEIAKNRGQTLAQMALWWILR
;
A
#
# COMPACT_ATOMS: atom_id res chain seq x y z
N HIS A 1 3.60 -11.22 6.35
CA HIS A 1 3.58 -9.74 6.37
C HIS A 1 2.13 -9.24 6.43
N PHE A 2 1.77 -8.60 7.52
CA PHE A 2 0.49 -7.92 7.71
C PHE A 2 0.65 -6.44 7.34
N ASN A 3 0.06 -6.03 6.23
CA ASN A 3 0.22 -4.71 5.68
C ASN A 3 -1.06 -3.89 5.86
N LEU A 4 -1.05 -3.03 6.86
CA LEU A 4 -2.18 -2.22 7.26
C LEU A 4 -2.08 -0.79 6.72
N ALA A 5 -3.07 0.02 6.99
CA ALA A 5 -3.06 1.45 6.79
C ALA A 5 -4.01 2.12 7.77
N MET A 6 -3.58 3.24 8.32
CA MET A 6 -4.36 4.05 9.23
C MET A 6 -5.62 4.59 8.56
N ALA A 7 -5.47 5.18 7.37
CA ALA A 7 -6.57 5.71 6.57
C ALA A 7 -7.26 4.59 5.79
N ASN A 8 -8.14 3.87 6.43
CA ASN A 8 -8.83 2.77 5.75
C ASN A 8 -10.17 3.12 5.15
N ASN A 9 -10.43 4.39 4.88
CA ASN A 9 -11.83 4.68 4.81
C ASN A 9 -12.35 5.09 3.51
N TYR A 10 -11.55 5.61 2.63
CA TYR A 10 -12.10 6.14 1.40
C TYR A 10 -13.44 6.88 1.64
N GLY A 11 -13.46 7.78 2.65
CA GLY A 11 -14.62 8.55 3.02
C GLY A 11 -15.69 7.86 3.90
N ARG A 12 -15.36 6.78 4.61
CA ARG A 12 -16.28 6.08 5.54
C ARG A 12 -15.93 6.36 7.00
N PRO A 13 -16.91 6.42 7.93
CA PRO A 13 -16.70 6.74 9.35
C PRO A 13 -16.11 5.58 10.16
N ALA A 14 -15.15 4.84 9.60
CA ALA A 14 -14.55 3.66 10.24
C ALA A 14 -13.02 3.78 10.33
N GLU A 15 -12.54 4.97 10.62
CA GLU A 15 -11.12 5.32 10.66
C GLU A 15 -10.34 4.47 11.67
N GLY A 16 -9.26 3.85 11.18
CA GLY A 16 -8.44 2.97 11.99
C GLY A 16 -9.07 1.63 12.37
N MET A 17 -10.23 1.26 11.83
CA MET A 17 -10.90 -0.01 12.18
C MET A 17 -10.11 -1.25 11.79
N ALA A 18 -9.35 -1.21 10.68
CA ALA A 18 -8.48 -2.33 10.32
C ALA A 18 -7.38 -2.54 11.36
N GLU A 19 -6.77 -1.46 11.83
CA GLU A 19 -5.75 -1.53 12.89
C GLU A 19 -6.34 -1.98 14.23
N LYS A 20 -7.53 -1.50 14.61
CA LYS A 20 -8.21 -1.95 15.85
C LYS A 20 -8.55 -3.43 15.81
N ASN A 21 -9.13 -3.91 14.69
CA ASN A 21 -9.48 -5.31 14.52
C ASN A 21 -8.23 -6.20 14.50
N PHE A 22 -7.19 -5.76 13.80
CA PHE A 22 -5.92 -6.48 13.78
C PHE A 22 -5.29 -6.54 15.17
N GLY A 23 -5.23 -5.42 15.89
CA GLY A 23 -4.68 -5.36 17.24
C GLY A 23 -5.42 -6.30 18.21
N ARG A 24 -6.75 -6.36 18.13
CA ARG A 24 -7.53 -7.31 18.91
C ARG A 24 -7.16 -8.77 18.59
N ILE A 25 -7.15 -9.16 17.31
CA ILE A 25 -6.78 -10.50 16.87
C ILE A 25 -5.36 -10.85 17.27
N LEU A 26 -4.43 -9.91 17.06
CA LEU A 26 -3.03 -10.09 17.45
C LEU A 26 -2.89 -10.38 18.94
N HIS A 27 -3.57 -9.60 19.78
CA HIS A 27 -3.49 -9.76 21.22
C HIS A 27 -4.17 -11.07 21.72
N GLU A 28 -5.34 -11.39 21.19
CA GLU A 28 -6.15 -12.55 21.62
C GLU A 28 -5.61 -13.89 21.10
N GLU A 29 -5.08 -13.92 19.85
CA GLU A 29 -4.83 -15.17 19.16
C GLU A 29 -3.36 -15.35 18.70
N LEU A 30 -2.63 -14.25 18.44
CA LEU A 30 -1.34 -14.29 17.75
C LEU A 30 -0.18 -13.67 18.54
N SER A 31 -0.39 -13.29 19.80
CA SER A 31 0.63 -12.57 20.60
C SER A 31 1.94 -13.37 20.74
N ALA A 32 1.86 -14.69 20.86
CA ALA A 32 3.04 -15.56 20.94
C ALA A 32 3.91 -15.56 19.67
N TYR A 33 3.39 -15.06 18.55
CA TYR A 33 4.06 -15.06 17.26
C TYR A 33 4.49 -13.65 16.82
N ARG A 34 4.44 -12.64 17.71
CA ARG A 34 4.76 -11.25 17.33
C ARG A 34 6.12 -11.11 16.64
N ASP A 35 7.12 -11.80 17.14
CA ASP A 35 8.50 -11.73 16.66
C ASP A 35 8.73 -12.49 15.33
N GLU A 36 7.78 -13.35 14.95
CA GLU A 36 7.75 -14.04 13.66
C GLU A 36 7.02 -13.26 12.56
N MET A 37 6.37 -12.16 12.94
CA MET A 37 5.51 -11.39 12.03
C MET A 37 6.17 -10.11 11.58
N VAL A 38 6.01 -9.78 10.29
CA VAL A 38 6.26 -8.43 9.78
C VAL A 38 4.94 -7.67 9.78
N ILE A 39 4.82 -6.67 10.65
CA ILE A 39 3.64 -5.81 10.78
C ILE A 39 3.98 -4.43 10.27
N SER A 40 3.17 -3.92 9.33
CA SER A 40 3.37 -2.58 8.78
C SER A 40 2.09 -1.76 8.79
N THR A 41 2.25 -0.44 8.91
CA THR A 41 1.16 0.51 8.70
C THR A 41 1.65 1.75 7.95
N LYS A 42 0.73 2.63 7.57
CA LYS A 42 0.99 3.79 6.72
C LYS A 42 0.20 5.01 7.16
N ALA A 43 0.76 6.19 6.93
CA ALA A 43 0.07 7.47 7.03
C ALA A 43 0.32 8.35 5.80
N GLY A 44 -0.65 9.19 5.42
CA GLY A 44 -0.57 10.07 4.24
C GLY A 44 -1.93 10.48 3.66
N TYR A 45 -3.04 9.99 4.22
CA TYR A 45 -4.40 10.33 3.84
C TYR A 45 -5.17 10.98 5.00
N ASP A 46 -6.32 11.59 4.71
CA ASP A 46 -7.16 12.26 5.70
C ASP A 46 -7.53 11.36 6.87
N MET A 47 -7.21 11.79 8.08
CA MET A 47 -7.48 11.07 9.31
C MET A 47 -8.28 11.86 10.33
N TRP A 48 -8.06 13.17 10.39
CA TRP A 48 -8.81 14.08 11.27
C TRP A 48 -8.90 15.48 10.65
N PRO A 49 -9.90 16.30 11.04
CA PRO A 49 -10.03 17.66 10.55
C PRO A 49 -8.85 18.55 10.97
N GLY A 50 -8.50 19.51 10.11
CA GLY A 50 -7.49 20.50 10.39
C GLY A 50 -6.20 20.33 9.56
N PRO A 51 -5.27 21.30 9.68
CA PRO A 51 -4.12 21.38 8.77
C PRO A 51 -3.08 20.27 8.95
N TYR A 52 -3.15 19.53 10.05
CA TYR A 52 -2.23 18.44 10.34
C TYR A 52 -2.92 17.08 10.36
N GLY A 53 -4.04 16.94 9.69
CA GLY A 53 -4.80 15.67 9.61
C GLY A 53 -4.54 14.85 8.37
N ASN A 54 -3.61 15.27 7.50
CA ASN A 54 -3.36 14.69 6.18
C ASN A 54 -1.90 14.87 5.74
N TRP A 55 -1.49 14.21 4.64
CA TRP A 55 -0.25 14.38 3.89
C TRP A 55 1.01 13.86 4.62
N GLY A 56 2.10 14.65 4.62
CA GLY A 56 3.42 14.19 4.99
C GLY A 56 4.16 15.04 6.01
N SER A 57 3.50 16.06 6.62
CA SER A 57 4.16 16.89 7.61
C SER A 57 4.68 16.07 8.80
N ARG A 58 5.80 16.50 9.37
CA ARG A 58 6.40 15.84 10.53
C ARG A 58 5.39 15.62 11.66
N LYS A 59 4.62 16.66 11.99
CA LYS A 59 3.60 16.58 13.04
C LYS A 59 2.55 15.52 12.75
N TYR A 60 2.07 15.46 11.51
CA TYR A 60 1.09 14.48 11.08
C TYR A 60 1.62 13.05 11.17
N LEU A 61 2.82 12.78 10.62
CA LEU A 61 3.41 11.43 10.59
C LEU A 61 3.66 10.88 11.99
N MET A 62 4.24 11.71 12.90
CA MET A 62 4.50 11.33 14.28
C MET A 62 3.21 10.99 15.02
N ALA A 63 2.21 11.89 14.97
CA ALA A 63 0.92 11.70 15.62
C ALA A 63 0.16 10.49 15.04
N SER A 64 0.26 10.28 13.72
CA SER A 64 -0.37 9.16 13.03
C SER A 64 0.15 7.83 13.52
N LEU A 65 1.47 7.68 13.60
CA LEU A 65 2.06 6.42 14.08
C LEU A 65 1.72 6.17 15.54
N ASP A 66 1.76 7.19 16.41
CA ASP A 66 1.37 7.05 17.82
C ASP A 66 -0.07 6.55 17.97
N GLN A 67 -0.98 7.07 17.14
CA GLN A 67 -2.36 6.62 17.11
C GLN A 67 -2.49 5.17 16.57
N SER A 68 -1.72 4.81 15.54
CA SER A 68 -1.69 3.45 14.99
C SER A 68 -1.19 2.43 16.00
N LEU A 69 -0.08 2.72 16.68
CA LEU A 69 0.46 1.88 17.74
C LEU A 69 -0.56 1.66 18.88
N LYS A 70 -1.22 2.74 19.31
CA LYS A 70 -2.27 2.66 20.33
C LYS A 70 -3.46 1.80 19.88
N ARG A 71 -3.91 1.91 18.61
CA ARG A 71 -5.02 1.10 18.09
C ARG A 71 -4.68 -0.38 17.99
N MET A 72 -3.43 -0.68 17.62
CA MET A 72 -2.94 -2.05 17.50
C MET A 72 -2.44 -2.65 18.82
N ASN A 73 -2.32 -1.84 19.87
CA ASN A 73 -1.69 -2.21 21.15
C ASN A 73 -0.27 -2.77 20.95
N LEU A 74 0.56 -2.01 20.25
CA LEU A 74 1.95 -2.32 19.93
C LEU A 74 2.88 -1.20 20.37
N ASP A 75 4.10 -1.55 20.75
CA ASP A 75 5.17 -0.58 21.03
C ASP A 75 5.86 -0.11 19.76
N TYR A 76 5.93 -0.97 18.74
CA TYR A 76 6.52 -0.66 17.44
C TYR A 76 5.85 -1.43 16.31
N VAL A 77 6.04 -0.95 15.08
CA VAL A 77 5.78 -1.69 13.84
C VAL A 77 7.09 -2.06 13.16
N ASP A 78 7.09 -3.10 12.35
CA ASP A 78 8.29 -3.48 11.60
C ASP A 78 8.56 -2.49 10.48
N ILE A 79 7.53 -2.06 9.74
CA ILE A 79 7.69 -1.08 8.66
C ILE A 79 6.63 0.02 8.79
N PHE A 80 7.07 1.27 8.78
CA PHE A 80 6.18 2.42 8.65
C PHE A 80 6.34 3.07 7.30
N TYR A 81 5.21 3.26 6.56
CA TYR A 81 5.23 3.86 5.24
C TYR A 81 4.71 5.29 5.23
N HIS A 82 5.36 6.16 4.45
CA HIS A 82 4.67 7.33 3.91
C HIS A 82 3.81 6.90 2.71
N HIS A 83 2.49 7.10 2.81
CA HIS A 83 1.49 6.45 1.96
C HIS A 83 1.40 7.02 0.54
N ARG A 84 1.76 8.30 0.37
CA ARG A 84 1.80 9.01 -0.92
C ARG A 84 2.66 10.27 -0.82
N PRO A 85 3.23 10.78 -1.94
CA PRO A 85 3.91 12.07 -1.94
C PRO A 85 3.01 13.19 -1.43
N ASP A 86 3.61 14.14 -0.71
CA ASP A 86 2.97 15.37 -0.26
C ASP A 86 3.46 16.54 -1.12
N PRO A 87 2.58 17.24 -1.88
CA PRO A 87 2.99 18.33 -2.73
C PRO A 87 3.31 19.63 -1.98
N GLU A 88 2.93 19.72 -0.69
CA GLU A 88 3.02 20.96 0.09
C GLU A 88 4.15 20.94 1.12
N THR A 89 4.51 19.76 1.66
CA THR A 89 5.57 19.61 2.65
C THR A 89 6.90 19.33 1.95
N PRO A 90 7.99 20.03 2.31
CA PRO A 90 9.32 19.68 1.82
C PRO A 90 9.65 18.22 2.04
N LEU A 91 10.21 17.57 1.02
CA LEU A 91 10.50 16.13 1.08
C LEU A 91 11.47 15.78 2.23
N GLU A 92 12.40 16.69 2.52
CA GLU A 92 13.35 16.57 3.62
C GLU A 92 12.67 16.50 4.99
N GLU A 93 11.59 17.26 5.20
CA GLU A 93 10.81 17.19 6.45
C GLU A 93 10.12 15.84 6.60
N THR A 94 9.47 15.38 5.53
CA THR A 94 8.78 14.08 5.51
C THR A 94 9.76 12.94 5.76
N MET A 95 10.87 12.89 5.04
CA MET A 95 11.89 11.84 5.19
C MET A 95 12.62 11.96 6.53
N GLY A 96 12.84 13.17 7.04
CA GLY A 96 13.38 13.43 8.36
C GLY A 96 12.47 12.90 9.46
N ALA A 97 11.15 13.05 9.33
CA ALA A 97 10.18 12.49 10.25
C ALA A 97 10.23 10.95 10.28
N LEU A 98 10.31 10.30 9.11
CA LEU A 98 10.47 8.85 9.03
C LEU A 98 11.76 8.37 9.72
N SER A 99 12.87 9.08 9.51
CA SER A 99 14.15 8.76 10.15
C SER A 99 14.07 8.88 11.70
N ASP A 100 13.39 9.90 12.20
CA ASP A 100 13.23 10.06 13.66
C ASP A 100 12.30 9.03 14.27
N ILE A 101 11.29 8.56 13.53
CA ILE A 101 10.43 7.44 13.94
C ILE A 101 11.26 6.17 14.19
N VAL A 102 12.21 5.87 13.31
CA VAL A 102 13.14 4.74 13.50
C VAL A 102 14.06 4.97 14.68
N ARG A 103 14.65 6.16 14.81
CA ARG A 103 15.53 6.51 15.96
C ARG A 103 14.80 6.41 17.31
N GLN A 104 13.48 6.66 17.33
CA GLN A 104 12.64 6.50 18.53
C GLN A 104 12.25 5.04 18.79
N GLY A 105 12.62 4.11 17.94
CA GLY A 105 12.28 2.69 18.08
C GLY A 105 10.80 2.37 17.81
N LYS A 106 10.04 3.30 17.23
CA LYS A 106 8.61 3.11 16.90
C LYS A 106 8.38 2.36 15.58
N ALA A 107 9.39 2.29 14.73
CA ALA A 107 9.45 1.42 13.56
C ALA A 107 10.88 0.89 13.39
N LEU A 108 11.02 -0.34 12.92
CA LEU A 108 12.34 -0.92 12.62
C LEU A 108 12.85 -0.40 11.27
N TYR A 109 11.96 -0.27 10.31
CA TYR A 109 12.25 0.16 8.94
C TYR A 109 11.22 1.15 8.46
N VAL A 110 11.58 1.86 7.38
CA VAL A 110 10.67 2.76 6.68
C VAL A 110 10.50 2.35 5.22
N GLY A 111 9.35 2.69 4.67
CA GLY A 111 9.02 2.54 3.26
C GLY A 111 8.28 3.75 2.72
N ILE A 112 8.18 3.81 1.41
CA ILE A 112 7.39 4.82 0.69
C ILE A 112 6.36 4.15 -0.21
N SER A 113 5.33 4.87 -0.61
CA SER A 113 4.25 4.32 -1.45
C SER A 113 3.78 5.36 -2.45
N ASN A 114 3.49 4.94 -3.69
CA ASN A 114 2.98 5.79 -4.77
C ASN A 114 3.90 6.94 -5.23
N TYR A 115 5.17 6.92 -4.90
CA TYR A 115 6.17 7.86 -5.42
C TYR A 115 6.53 7.52 -6.85
N GLN A 116 6.60 8.53 -7.74
CA GLN A 116 7.13 8.36 -9.09
C GLN A 116 8.65 8.21 -9.05
N ALA A 117 9.26 7.77 -10.16
CA ALA A 117 10.69 7.45 -10.24
C ALA A 117 11.61 8.53 -9.65
N GLU A 118 11.46 9.77 -10.11
CA GLU A 118 12.30 10.89 -9.68
C GLU A 118 12.10 11.26 -8.19
N GLU A 119 10.84 11.25 -7.74
CA GLU A 119 10.53 11.52 -6.34
C GLU A 119 11.02 10.40 -5.43
N ALA A 120 10.87 9.13 -5.87
CA ALA A 120 11.36 7.97 -5.14
C ALA A 120 12.88 8.03 -4.99
N LYS A 121 13.62 8.35 -6.07
CA LYS A 121 15.08 8.49 -6.04
C LYS A 121 15.52 9.54 -5.01
N LYS A 122 14.91 10.72 -5.03
CA LYS A 122 15.20 11.79 -4.06
C LYS A 122 14.88 11.37 -2.62
N ALA A 123 13.71 10.75 -2.39
CA ALA A 123 13.31 10.29 -1.07
C ALA A 123 14.29 9.24 -0.52
N ILE A 124 14.71 8.28 -1.35
CA ILE A 124 15.68 7.23 -0.99
C ILE A 124 17.02 7.84 -0.64
N GLU A 125 17.50 8.81 -1.44
CA GLU A 125 18.75 9.52 -1.17
C GLU A 125 18.73 10.27 0.17
N ILE A 126 17.65 11.02 0.45
CA ILE A 126 17.49 11.75 1.73
C ILE A 126 17.47 10.77 2.91
N LEU A 127 16.71 9.68 2.81
CA LEU A 127 16.64 8.66 3.86
C LEU A 127 18.02 8.02 4.10
N ARG A 128 18.77 7.72 3.05
CA ARG A 128 20.14 7.19 3.15
C ARG A 128 21.07 8.17 3.84
N ASN A 129 21.03 9.44 3.46
CA ASN A 129 21.85 10.50 4.06
C ASN A 129 21.49 10.71 5.55
N ASN A 130 20.25 10.45 5.95
CA ASN A 130 19.82 10.47 7.33
C ASN A 130 20.22 9.21 8.13
N GLY A 131 20.88 8.23 7.51
CA GLY A 131 21.26 6.96 8.13
C GLY A 131 20.09 6.00 8.33
N THR A 132 19.00 6.18 7.60
CA THR A 132 17.79 5.34 7.65
C THR A 132 17.42 4.90 6.24
N PRO A 133 18.08 3.88 5.67
CA PRO A 133 17.80 3.44 4.31
C PRO A 133 16.31 3.07 4.09
N CYS A 134 15.76 3.45 2.95
CA CYS A 134 14.44 3.01 2.53
C CYS A 134 14.46 1.49 2.28
N LEU A 135 13.61 0.76 2.98
CA LEU A 135 13.55 -0.70 2.83
C LEU A 135 12.78 -1.11 1.57
N ILE A 136 11.66 -0.44 1.32
CA ILE A 136 10.66 -0.96 0.38
C ILE A 136 9.77 0.16 -0.17
N HIS A 137 9.39 0.05 -1.43
CA HIS A 137 8.39 0.88 -2.09
C HIS A 137 7.11 0.08 -2.36
N GLN A 138 5.94 0.66 -2.07
CA GLN A 138 4.65 0.02 -2.33
C GLN A 138 3.85 0.76 -3.41
N PRO A 139 3.94 0.37 -4.69
CA PRO A 139 3.16 0.96 -5.78
C PRO A 139 1.91 0.15 -6.10
N ARG A 140 0.94 0.80 -6.79
CA ARG A 140 -0.08 0.07 -7.53
C ARG A 140 0.53 -0.49 -8.80
N TYR A 141 0.46 -1.82 -8.95
CA TYR A 141 0.99 -2.49 -10.13
C TYR A 141 0.15 -3.71 -10.49
N ASN A 142 -0.31 -3.76 -11.71
CA ASN A 142 -1.04 -4.88 -12.30
C ASN A 142 -1.01 -4.77 -13.82
N MET A 143 -1.57 -5.73 -14.54
CA MET A 143 -1.55 -5.78 -16.01
C MET A 143 -2.21 -4.57 -16.69
N PHE A 144 -3.09 -3.83 -15.99
CA PHE A 144 -3.75 -2.62 -16.50
C PHE A 144 -3.07 -1.32 -16.07
N GLU A 145 -2.34 -1.33 -14.95
CA GLU A 145 -1.68 -0.15 -14.40
C GLU A 145 -0.18 -0.40 -14.30
N ARG A 146 0.55 -0.01 -15.34
CA ARG A 146 1.95 -0.33 -15.56
C ARG A 146 2.90 0.87 -15.44
N TRP A 147 2.45 1.94 -14.84
CA TRP A 147 3.21 3.19 -14.70
C TRP A 147 4.57 3.01 -14.00
N VAL A 148 4.71 2.00 -13.15
CA VAL A 148 5.96 1.67 -12.45
C VAL A 148 7.10 1.27 -13.40
N GLU A 149 6.75 0.78 -14.60
CA GLU A 149 7.70 0.41 -15.64
C GLU A 149 8.36 1.63 -16.32
N ASN A 150 7.84 2.83 -16.04
CA ASN A 150 8.40 4.09 -16.54
C ASN A 150 9.53 4.60 -15.61
N GLY A 151 10.54 3.75 -15.40
CA GLY A 151 11.76 4.07 -14.66
C GLY A 151 11.72 3.83 -13.16
N LEU A 152 10.55 3.63 -12.53
CA LEU A 152 10.50 3.38 -11.09
C LEU A 152 11.16 2.04 -10.73
N LEU A 153 10.87 0.97 -11.47
CA LEU A 153 11.48 -0.33 -11.20
C LEU A 153 13.00 -0.31 -11.33
N ASP A 154 13.52 0.45 -12.30
CA ASP A 154 14.95 0.63 -12.51
C ASP A 154 15.58 1.37 -11.30
N VAL A 155 14.96 2.47 -10.85
CA VAL A 155 15.41 3.20 -9.64
C VAL A 155 15.42 2.27 -8.42
N LEU A 156 14.37 1.49 -8.19
CA LEU A 156 14.32 0.59 -7.03
C LEU A 156 15.41 -0.50 -7.10
N GLN A 157 15.67 -1.03 -8.29
CA GLN A 157 16.73 -2.00 -8.51
C GLN A 157 18.13 -1.39 -8.26
N GLU A 158 18.41 -0.21 -8.84
CA GLU A 158 19.67 0.49 -8.66
C GLU A 158 19.96 0.86 -7.21
N GLU A 159 18.92 1.26 -6.47
CA GLU A 159 19.01 1.69 -5.08
C GLU A 159 18.91 0.54 -4.06
N GLY A 160 18.68 -0.68 -4.52
CA GLY A 160 18.52 -1.87 -3.66
C GLY A 160 17.26 -1.84 -2.79
N VAL A 161 16.19 -1.17 -3.25
CA VAL A 161 14.92 -1.02 -2.53
C VAL A 161 13.93 -2.08 -2.99
N GLY A 162 13.30 -2.78 -2.05
CA GLY A 162 12.27 -3.78 -2.36
C GLY A 162 11.02 -3.16 -2.99
N CYS A 163 10.29 -3.96 -3.76
CA CYS A 163 9.01 -3.57 -4.34
C CYS A 163 7.90 -4.53 -3.92
N ILE A 164 6.81 -4.01 -3.35
CA ILE A 164 5.61 -4.78 -3.00
C ILE A 164 4.38 -4.17 -3.66
N ALA A 165 3.84 -4.85 -4.68
CA ALA A 165 2.69 -4.33 -5.42
C ALA A 165 1.38 -4.41 -4.62
N TYR A 166 0.57 -3.35 -4.63
CA TYR A 166 -0.81 -3.45 -4.20
C TYR A 166 -1.78 -3.49 -5.39
N SER A 167 -2.97 -4.06 -5.18
CA SER A 167 -3.96 -4.33 -6.21
C SER A 167 -3.45 -5.18 -7.39
N PRO A 168 -2.67 -6.26 -7.16
CA PRO A 168 -2.13 -7.09 -8.22
C PRO A 168 -3.20 -7.72 -9.12
N LEU A 169 -4.39 -7.95 -8.58
CA LEU A 169 -5.56 -8.46 -9.32
C LEU A 169 -6.52 -7.36 -9.77
N ALA A 170 -6.08 -6.09 -9.88
CA ALA A 170 -6.93 -4.96 -10.27
C ALA A 170 -8.26 -4.96 -9.49
N GLN A 171 -8.19 -5.09 -8.16
CA GLN A 171 -9.33 -5.20 -7.25
C GLN A 171 -10.30 -6.36 -7.53
N GLY A 172 -9.82 -7.43 -8.15
CA GLY A 172 -10.57 -8.63 -8.52
C GLY A 172 -10.99 -8.70 -9.98
N SER A 173 -10.71 -7.67 -10.79
CA SER A 173 -11.05 -7.67 -12.23
C SER A 173 -10.18 -8.63 -13.03
N LEU A 174 -8.93 -8.87 -12.61
CA LEU A 174 -8.04 -9.89 -13.17
C LEU A 174 -8.31 -11.28 -12.56
N THR A 175 -9.58 -11.64 -12.47
CA THR A 175 -10.08 -12.97 -12.09
C THR A 175 -11.26 -13.33 -12.99
N ASP A 176 -11.79 -14.52 -12.84
CA ASP A 176 -13.01 -14.98 -13.55
C ASP A 176 -14.30 -14.33 -13.03
N LYS A 177 -14.24 -13.62 -11.92
CA LYS A 177 -15.38 -13.10 -11.17
C LYS A 177 -16.34 -12.22 -11.96
N TYR A 178 -15.80 -11.42 -12.89
CA TYR A 178 -16.57 -10.41 -13.63
C TYR A 178 -16.76 -10.75 -15.12
N LEU A 179 -16.33 -11.93 -15.58
CA LEU A 179 -16.43 -12.35 -17.00
C LEU A 179 -17.86 -12.36 -17.53
N ASN A 180 -18.84 -12.69 -16.69
CA ASN A 180 -20.25 -12.84 -17.02
C ASN A 180 -21.13 -11.76 -16.37
N GLY A 181 -20.58 -10.60 -16.05
CA GLY A 181 -21.28 -9.50 -15.41
C GLY A 181 -20.83 -9.27 -13.94
N ILE A 182 -21.51 -8.35 -13.25
CA ILE A 182 -21.19 -7.98 -11.87
C ILE A 182 -22.04 -8.81 -10.91
N PRO A 183 -21.46 -9.79 -10.17
CA PRO A 183 -22.23 -10.60 -9.22
C PRO A 183 -22.76 -9.74 -8.07
N ALA A 184 -23.98 -10.06 -7.60
CA ALA A 184 -24.55 -9.46 -6.41
C ALA A 184 -23.64 -9.69 -5.19
N GLY A 185 -23.49 -8.68 -4.31
CA GLY A 185 -22.62 -8.74 -3.14
C GLY A 185 -21.11 -8.65 -3.44
N SER A 186 -20.72 -8.56 -4.72
CA SER A 186 -19.34 -8.33 -5.10
C SER A 186 -18.88 -6.91 -4.73
N ARG A 187 -17.54 -6.67 -4.76
CA ARG A 187 -17.02 -5.32 -4.51
C ARG A 187 -17.55 -4.31 -5.52
N ALA A 188 -17.65 -4.69 -6.79
CA ALA A 188 -18.13 -3.80 -7.85
C ALA A 188 -19.63 -3.48 -7.76
N SER A 189 -20.43 -4.33 -7.10
CA SER A 189 -21.87 -4.07 -6.89
C SER A 189 -22.18 -3.16 -5.71
N ARG A 190 -21.16 -2.78 -4.92
CA ARG A 190 -21.36 -1.92 -3.75
C ARG A 190 -21.32 -0.45 -4.16
N GLU A 191 -22.24 0.32 -3.62
CA GLU A 191 -22.28 1.78 -3.82
C GLU A 191 -21.00 2.46 -3.30
N GLY A 192 -20.51 3.46 -4.02
CA GLY A 192 -19.31 4.22 -3.66
C GLY A 192 -17.98 3.49 -3.92
N THR A 193 -17.96 2.36 -4.64
CA THR A 193 -16.72 1.74 -5.09
C THR A 193 -16.30 2.24 -6.47
N THR A 194 -14.99 2.34 -6.70
CA THR A 194 -14.43 2.76 -7.99
C THR A 194 -14.16 1.59 -8.95
N VAL A 195 -14.44 0.35 -8.53
CA VAL A 195 -14.06 -0.86 -9.29
C VAL A 195 -14.72 -0.92 -10.64
N ALA A 196 -16.05 -0.70 -10.67
CA ALA A 196 -16.82 -0.79 -11.91
C ALA A 196 -16.33 0.26 -12.93
N GLY A 197 -16.21 1.52 -12.55
CA GLY A 197 -15.76 2.59 -13.44
C GLY A 197 -14.30 2.50 -13.86
N ARG A 198 -13.43 1.88 -13.04
CA ARG A 198 -11.99 1.82 -13.31
C ARG A 198 -11.58 0.62 -14.16
N TYR A 199 -12.22 -0.54 -13.94
CA TYR A 199 -11.73 -1.82 -14.48
C TYR A 199 -12.80 -2.66 -15.18
N LEU A 200 -14.06 -2.22 -15.26
CA LEU A 200 -15.15 -3.01 -15.83
C LEU A 200 -15.89 -2.29 -16.98
N SER A 201 -15.21 -1.37 -17.68
CA SER A 201 -15.72 -0.87 -18.97
C SER A 201 -15.76 -2.03 -19.99
N GLU A 202 -16.59 -1.94 -21.02
CA GLU A 202 -16.66 -2.96 -22.06
C GLU A 202 -15.29 -3.26 -22.69
N GLU A 203 -14.47 -2.24 -22.89
CA GLU A 203 -13.10 -2.41 -23.39
C GLU A 203 -12.23 -3.24 -22.42
N HIS A 204 -12.27 -2.94 -21.12
CA HIS A 204 -11.56 -3.74 -20.11
C HIS A 204 -12.11 -5.17 -20.03
N LEU A 205 -13.42 -5.36 -20.10
CA LEU A 205 -14.03 -6.69 -20.07
C LEU A 205 -13.60 -7.54 -21.29
N GLU A 206 -13.48 -6.92 -22.46
CA GLU A 206 -12.94 -7.61 -23.63
C GLU A 206 -11.47 -8.02 -23.43
N GLN A 207 -10.64 -7.14 -22.88
CA GLN A 207 -9.26 -7.45 -22.55
C GLN A 207 -9.17 -8.57 -21.48
N ILE A 208 -10.02 -8.53 -20.45
CA ILE A 208 -10.10 -9.58 -19.43
C ILE A 208 -10.45 -10.93 -20.03
N ARG A 209 -11.42 -10.98 -20.96
CA ARG A 209 -11.79 -12.23 -21.67
C ARG A 209 -10.61 -12.78 -22.46
N LYS A 210 -9.90 -11.95 -23.24
CA LYS A 210 -8.69 -12.34 -23.99
C LYS A 210 -7.58 -12.86 -23.05
N LEU A 211 -7.32 -12.17 -21.96
CA LEU A 211 -6.34 -12.61 -20.96
C LEU A 211 -6.74 -13.94 -20.30
N ASN A 212 -8.04 -14.14 -20.04
CA ASN A 212 -8.54 -15.39 -19.48
C ASN A 212 -8.34 -16.58 -20.44
N GLU A 213 -8.53 -16.40 -21.74
CA GLU A 213 -8.22 -17.44 -22.72
C GLU A 213 -6.72 -17.78 -22.78
N ILE A 214 -5.84 -16.77 -22.68
CA ILE A 214 -4.39 -16.99 -22.56
C ILE A 214 -4.07 -17.81 -21.31
N ALA A 215 -4.68 -17.44 -20.16
CA ALA A 215 -4.47 -18.15 -18.91
C ALA A 215 -4.91 -19.62 -19.01
N LYS A 216 -6.09 -19.88 -19.58
CA LYS A 216 -6.60 -21.25 -19.81
C LYS A 216 -5.65 -22.08 -20.70
N ASN A 217 -5.13 -21.49 -21.78
CA ASN A 217 -4.17 -22.16 -22.67
C ASN A 217 -2.85 -22.50 -21.96
N ARG A 218 -2.53 -21.82 -20.86
CA ARG A 218 -1.39 -22.08 -20.00
C ARG A 218 -1.71 -23.04 -18.84
N GLY A 219 -2.94 -23.55 -18.75
CA GLY A 219 -3.39 -24.37 -17.63
C GLY A 219 -3.50 -23.59 -16.31
N GLN A 220 -3.72 -22.29 -16.35
CA GLN A 220 -3.78 -21.38 -15.20
C GLN A 220 -5.14 -20.71 -15.10
N THR A 221 -5.54 -20.30 -13.89
CA THR A 221 -6.59 -19.31 -13.72
C THR A 221 -6.04 -17.92 -14.11
N LEU A 222 -6.92 -16.99 -14.48
CA LEU A 222 -6.50 -15.61 -14.77
C LEU A 222 -5.80 -14.98 -13.55
N ALA A 223 -6.28 -15.23 -12.33
CA ALA A 223 -5.65 -14.76 -11.12
C ALA A 223 -4.22 -15.28 -10.94
N GLN A 224 -4.00 -16.58 -11.16
CA GLN A 224 -2.65 -17.17 -11.11
C GLN A 224 -1.72 -16.54 -12.15
N MET A 225 -2.18 -16.38 -13.37
CA MET A 225 -1.41 -15.73 -14.43
C MET A 225 -1.07 -14.27 -14.08
N ALA A 226 -2.03 -13.51 -13.56
CA ALA A 226 -1.82 -12.12 -13.18
C ALA A 226 -0.81 -11.96 -12.04
N LEU A 227 -0.84 -12.83 -11.03
CA LEU A 227 0.15 -12.84 -9.94
C LEU A 227 1.53 -13.24 -10.45
N TRP A 228 1.61 -14.30 -11.26
CA TRP A 228 2.88 -14.71 -11.87
C TRP A 228 3.50 -13.59 -12.72
N TRP A 229 2.67 -12.86 -13.47
CA TRP A 229 3.14 -11.77 -14.32
C TRP A 229 3.82 -10.64 -13.54
N ILE A 230 3.37 -10.34 -12.32
CA ILE A 230 4.00 -9.32 -11.46
C ILE A 230 5.34 -9.81 -10.88
N LEU A 231 5.47 -11.11 -10.63
CA LEU A 231 6.65 -11.70 -10.00
C LEU A 231 7.82 -12.03 -10.96
N ARG A 232 7.64 -11.70 -12.24
CA ARG A 232 8.66 -11.93 -13.28
C ARG A 232 9.88 -11.03 -13.12
#